data_6d23aefc51078df2340a490dcc136b3a
#
_entry.id   6d23aefc51078df2340a490dcc136b3a
#
_cell.length_a   1.000
_cell.length_b   1.000
_cell.length_c   1.000
_cell.angle_alpha   90.00
_cell.angle_beta   90.00
_cell.angle_gamma   90.00
#
_symmetry.space_group_name_H-M   'P 1'
#
loop_
_entity.id
_entity.type
_entity.pdbx_description
1 polymer ?
#
loop_
_entity_poly.entity_id
_entity_poly.type
_entity_poly.pdbx_seq_one_letter_code
_entity_poly.pdbx_strand_id
1 'polypeptide(L)'
;MNKKGELCIGMAGAGRATELHMEGLKRFSGIPICYKHIIARREVQVTAAKNRYGFEYSSLSFENLLNDSEIDIIDICTPPYIHASMIEQALNAGKNVICEKPLTGYFGEEEDLTPIGLNVSKTKMYSKVLENLERLKNIVSNSDKKFMYAENFVYAPEVIRCLQFCGLNSKKHLHATKKFLLRKFWLI
;
A
#
# COMPACT_ATOMS: atom_id res chain seq x y z
N MET A 1 16.54 9.21 0.19
CA MET A 1 16.72 10.03 -1.04
C MET A 1 18.06 9.71 -1.66
N ASN A 2 18.10 9.54 -2.96
CA ASN A 2 19.34 9.22 -3.66
C ASN A 2 20.33 10.42 -3.66
N LYS A 3 21.54 10.22 -4.25
CA LYS A 3 22.59 11.28 -4.30
C LYS A 3 22.17 12.55 -5.03
N LYS A 4 21.08 12.51 -5.82
CA LYS A 4 20.52 13.67 -6.55
C LYS A 4 19.43 14.40 -5.77
N GLY A 5 19.09 13.95 -4.56
CA GLY A 5 18.00 14.53 -3.76
C GLY A 5 16.61 14.11 -4.22
N GLU A 6 16.49 13.03 -5.03
CA GLU A 6 15.25 12.48 -5.52
C GLU A 6 14.70 11.41 -4.56
N LEU A 7 13.39 11.26 -4.50
CA LEU A 7 12.69 10.18 -3.80
C LEU A 7 12.50 9.01 -4.76
N CYS A 8 13.16 7.89 -4.48
CA CYS A 8 13.13 6.72 -5.36
C CYS A 8 12.00 5.77 -5.01
N ILE A 9 11.16 5.44 -5.98
CA ILE A 9 9.99 4.56 -5.83
C ILE A 9 10.22 3.24 -6.54
N GLY A 10 9.95 2.15 -5.80
CA GLY A 10 9.73 0.81 -6.32
C GLY A 10 8.23 0.52 -6.39
N MET A 11 7.73 0.03 -7.52
CA MET A 11 6.32 -0.26 -7.75
C MET A 11 6.07 -1.76 -7.80
N ALA A 12 5.22 -2.26 -6.93
CA ALA A 12 4.78 -3.65 -6.96
C ALA A 12 3.38 -3.76 -7.55
N GLY A 13 3.29 -4.23 -8.79
CA GLY A 13 2.07 -4.34 -9.59
C GLY A 13 2.16 -3.52 -10.87
N ALA A 14 1.44 -3.95 -11.91
CA ALA A 14 1.35 -3.27 -13.21
C ALA A 14 -0.11 -3.27 -13.71
N GLY A 15 -1.07 -3.10 -12.80
CA GLY A 15 -2.50 -3.12 -13.07
C GLY A 15 -3.15 -1.74 -13.00
N ARG A 16 -4.48 -1.74 -12.87
CA ARG A 16 -5.28 -0.50 -12.81
C ARG A 16 -4.92 0.40 -11.62
N ALA A 17 -4.64 -0.19 -10.44
CA ALA A 17 -4.23 0.59 -9.29
C ALA A 17 -2.91 1.34 -9.55
N THR A 18 -1.93 0.64 -10.14
CA THR A 18 -0.67 1.27 -10.57
C THR A 18 -0.90 2.48 -11.49
N GLU A 19 -1.82 2.37 -12.44
CA GLU A 19 -2.15 3.48 -13.34
C GLU A 19 -2.65 4.72 -12.56
N LEU A 20 -3.54 4.53 -11.59
CA LEU A 20 -4.07 5.62 -10.74
C LEU A 20 -2.98 6.25 -9.87
N HIS A 21 -2.13 5.44 -9.25
CA HIS A 21 -1.01 5.92 -8.44
C HIS A 21 -0.01 6.72 -9.29
N MET A 22 0.33 6.21 -10.47
CA MET A 22 1.24 6.91 -11.40
C MET A 22 0.66 8.25 -11.90
N GLU A 23 -0.65 8.35 -12.10
CA GLU A 23 -1.29 9.64 -12.41
C GLU A 23 -1.17 10.63 -11.25
N GLY A 24 -1.33 10.17 -10.01
CA GLY A 24 -1.11 10.98 -8.81
C GLY A 24 0.34 11.43 -8.66
N LEU A 25 1.28 10.50 -8.76
CA LEU A 25 2.71 10.76 -8.64
C LEU A 25 3.22 11.76 -9.69
N LYS A 26 2.72 11.69 -10.94
CA LYS A 26 3.07 12.66 -12.00
C LYS A 26 2.60 14.09 -11.72
N ARG A 27 1.56 14.26 -10.91
CA ARG A 27 1.04 15.58 -10.50
C ARG A 27 1.70 16.12 -9.24
N PHE A 28 2.49 15.30 -8.56
CA PHE A 28 3.19 15.69 -7.35
C PHE A 28 4.37 16.63 -7.69
N SER A 29 4.40 17.82 -7.08
CA SER A 29 5.37 18.87 -7.38
C SER A 29 6.33 19.20 -6.23
N GLY A 30 6.31 18.41 -5.14
CA GLY A 30 7.09 18.71 -3.94
C GLY A 30 8.58 18.34 -4.08
N ILE A 31 8.86 17.05 -4.24
CA ILE A 31 10.21 16.49 -4.33
C ILE A 31 10.34 15.77 -5.67
N PRO A 32 11.47 15.86 -6.37
CA PRO A 32 11.69 15.06 -7.58
C PRO A 32 11.57 13.57 -7.28
N ILE A 33 10.87 12.85 -8.16
CA ILE A 33 10.62 11.41 -8.01
C ILE A 33 11.43 10.65 -9.06
N CYS A 34 12.18 9.65 -8.60
CA CYS A 34 12.82 8.64 -9.44
C CYS A 34 11.94 7.39 -9.47
N TYR A 35 11.47 6.98 -10.64
CA TYR A 35 10.77 5.71 -10.85
C TYR A 35 11.81 4.61 -11.06
N LYS A 36 12.24 3.98 -9.94
CA LYS A 36 13.42 3.10 -9.95
C LYS A 36 13.13 1.74 -10.55
N HIS A 37 12.20 1.00 -10.01
CA HIS A 37 11.98 -0.39 -10.39
C HIS A 37 10.50 -0.76 -10.28
N ILE A 38 9.97 -1.44 -11.30
CA ILE A 38 8.60 -1.97 -11.29
C ILE A 38 8.61 -3.48 -11.41
N ILE A 39 7.73 -4.14 -10.64
CA ILE A 39 7.54 -5.59 -10.72
C ILE A 39 6.10 -5.97 -11.06
N ALA A 40 5.93 -7.10 -11.75
CA ALA A 40 4.62 -7.74 -11.97
C ALA A 40 4.80 -9.25 -12.19
N ARG A 41 3.68 -10.00 -12.22
CA ARG A 41 3.73 -11.45 -12.41
C ARG A 41 4.07 -11.90 -13.85
N ARG A 42 3.86 -11.05 -14.86
CA ARG A 42 4.03 -11.37 -16.27
C ARG A 42 4.98 -10.39 -16.94
N GLU A 43 5.97 -10.94 -17.66
CA GLU A 43 7.01 -10.19 -18.35
C GLU A 43 6.44 -9.12 -19.29
N VAL A 44 5.45 -9.49 -20.11
CA VAL A 44 4.81 -8.56 -21.05
C VAL A 44 4.19 -7.37 -20.34
N GLN A 45 3.54 -7.58 -19.19
CA GLN A 45 2.91 -6.50 -18.44
C GLN A 45 3.92 -5.58 -17.79
N VAL A 46 4.96 -6.15 -17.16
CA VAL A 46 5.95 -5.33 -16.46
C VAL A 46 6.80 -4.53 -17.44
N THR A 47 7.16 -5.08 -18.59
CA THR A 47 7.89 -4.38 -19.65
C THR A 47 7.07 -3.23 -20.24
N ALA A 48 5.77 -3.47 -20.52
CA ALA A 48 4.88 -2.42 -20.99
C ALA A 48 4.74 -1.28 -19.96
N ALA A 49 4.57 -1.62 -18.68
CA ALA A 49 4.45 -0.64 -17.61
C ALA A 49 5.76 0.14 -17.40
N LYS A 50 6.91 -0.54 -17.42
CA LYS A 50 8.23 0.13 -17.38
C LYS A 50 8.33 1.22 -18.44
N ASN A 51 8.04 0.87 -19.70
CA ASN A 51 8.16 1.80 -20.83
C ASN A 51 7.14 2.95 -20.73
N ARG A 52 5.88 2.63 -20.34
CA ARG A 52 4.80 3.63 -20.21
C ARG A 52 5.09 4.66 -19.12
N TYR A 53 5.66 4.25 -18.00
CA TYR A 53 5.81 5.10 -16.83
C TYR A 53 7.24 5.61 -16.61
N GLY A 54 8.21 5.09 -17.35
CA GLY A 54 9.60 5.54 -17.30
C GLY A 54 10.38 4.97 -16.12
N PHE A 55 10.08 3.74 -15.69
CA PHE A 55 10.91 3.07 -14.69
C PHE A 55 12.28 2.68 -15.28
N GLU A 56 13.32 2.79 -14.46
CA GLU A 56 14.68 2.39 -14.87
C GLU A 56 14.78 0.89 -15.09
N TYR A 57 14.20 0.10 -14.18
CA TYR A 57 14.24 -1.37 -14.20
C TYR A 57 12.86 -2.00 -14.13
N SER A 58 12.78 -3.25 -14.59
CA SER A 58 11.60 -4.10 -14.42
C SER A 58 12.00 -5.54 -14.17
N SER A 59 11.22 -6.27 -13.36
CA SER A 59 11.45 -7.69 -13.09
C SER A 59 10.18 -8.39 -12.60
N LEU A 60 10.28 -9.71 -12.32
CA LEU A 60 9.17 -10.49 -11.81
C LEU A 60 9.29 -10.78 -10.30
N SER A 61 10.43 -10.50 -9.68
CA SER A 61 10.68 -10.79 -8.27
C SER A 61 10.53 -9.55 -7.39
N PHE A 62 9.79 -9.72 -6.29
CA PHE A 62 9.65 -8.68 -5.26
C PHE A 62 10.97 -8.42 -4.52
N GLU A 63 11.80 -9.43 -4.39
CA GLU A 63 13.12 -9.33 -3.77
C GLU A 63 14.00 -8.24 -4.41
N ASN A 64 13.83 -8.00 -5.72
CA ASN A 64 14.57 -6.94 -6.41
C ASN A 64 14.22 -5.54 -5.89
N LEU A 65 12.99 -5.32 -5.42
CA LEU A 65 12.63 -4.07 -4.75
C LEU A 65 13.17 -4.01 -3.32
N LEU A 66 13.16 -5.12 -2.60
CA LEU A 66 13.62 -5.19 -1.22
C LEU A 66 15.12 -4.94 -1.11
N ASN A 67 15.89 -5.52 -2.03
CA ASN A 67 17.36 -5.50 -2.01
C ASN A 67 17.97 -4.26 -2.68
N ASP A 68 17.18 -3.47 -3.41
CA ASP A 68 17.67 -2.25 -4.04
C ASP A 68 17.81 -1.12 -2.99
N SER A 69 19.04 -0.79 -2.64
CA SER A 69 19.35 0.24 -1.61
C SER A 69 18.94 1.66 -2.03
N GLU A 70 18.71 1.92 -3.32
CA GLU A 70 18.30 3.23 -3.79
C GLU A 70 16.79 3.45 -3.67
N ILE A 71 15.99 2.39 -3.48
CA ILE A 71 14.54 2.52 -3.27
C ILE A 71 14.24 3.01 -1.86
N ASP A 72 13.60 4.16 -1.74
CA ASP A 72 13.14 4.76 -0.50
C ASP A 72 11.74 4.27 -0.10
N ILE A 73 10.85 4.08 -1.09
CA ILE A 73 9.45 3.71 -0.90
C ILE A 73 9.08 2.57 -1.84
N ILE A 74 8.38 1.57 -1.31
CA ILE A 74 7.69 0.56 -2.12
C ILE A 74 6.20 0.85 -2.13
N ASP A 75 5.65 1.05 -3.33
CA ASP A 75 4.22 1.26 -3.57
C ASP A 75 3.58 -0.07 -4.01
N ILE A 76 2.69 -0.62 -3.17
CA ILE A 76 2.08 -1.94 -3.32
C ILE A 76 0.71 -1.81 -3.96
N CYS A 77 0.63 -2.11 -5.24
CA CYS A 77 -0.56 -2.12 -6.10
C CYS A 77 -0.91 -3.53 -6.59
N THR A 78 -0.66 -4.53 -5.77
CA THR A 78 -0.88 -5.95 -6.05
C THR A 78 -2.29 -6.40 -5.66
N PRO A 79 -2.68 -7.67 -5.91
CA PRO A 79 -3.91 -8.23 -5.35
C PRO A 79 -3.90 -8.26 -3.81
N PRO A 80 -5.04 -7.99 -3.13
CA PRO A 80 -5.11 -7.82 -1.68
C PRO A 80 -4.61 -8.98 -0.83
N TYR A 81 -4.70 -10.21 -1.34
CA TYR A 81 -4.31 -11.41 -0.57
C TYR A 81 -2.81 -11.50 -0.25
N ILE A 82 -1.97 -10.72 -0.95
CA ILE A 82 -0.52 -10.66 -0.69
C ILE A 82 -0.08 -9.36 -0.01
N HIS A 83 -0.98 -8.39 0.21
CA HIS A 83 -0.62 -7.09 0.79
C HIS A 83 0.08 -7.23 2.13
N ALA A 84 -0.50 -7.99 3.07
CA ALA A 84 0.05 -8.13 4.42
C ALA A 84 1.50 -8.66 4.42
N SER A 85 1.76 -9.69 3.63
CA SER A 85 3.10 -10.26 3.50
C SER A 85 4.10 -9.29 2.85
N MET A 86 3.69 -8.58 1.81
CA MET A 86 4.55 -7.60 1.14
C MET A 86 4.86 -6.39 2.02
N ILE A 87 3.88 -5.90 2.81
CA ILE A 87 4.08 -4.83 3.78
C ILE A 87 5.15 -5.23 4.81
N GLU A 88 4.99 -6.42 5.40
CA GLU A 88 5.93 -6.96 6.38
C GLU A 88 7.35 -7.06 5.82
N GLN A 89 7.51 -7.66 4.64
CA GLN A 89 8.80 -7.81 3.99
C GLN A 89 9.45 -6.45 3.68
N ALA A 90 8.68 -5.50 3.15
CA ALA A 90 9.18 -4.18 2.80
C ALA A 90 9.63 -3.38 4.03
N LEU A 91 8.83 -3.38 5.11
CA LEU A 91 9.20 -2.71 6.36
C LEU A 91 10.45 -3.35 7.00
N ASN A 92 10.56 -4.69 7.00
CA ASN A 92 11.71 -5.41 7.50
C ASN A 92 12.98 -5.16 6.65
N ALA A 93 12.82 -4.93 5.35
CA ALA A 93 13.90 -4.52 4.44
C ALA A 93 14.27 -3.03 4.58
N GLY A 94 13.67 -2.31 5.54
CA GLY A 94 13.96 -0.90 5.79
C GLY A 94 13.36 0.06 4.77
N LYS A 95 12.30 -0.34 4.06
CA LYS A 95 11.60 0.50 3.08
C LYS A 95 10.37 1.16 3.69
N ASN A 96 10.08 2.40 3.30
CA ASN A 96 8.76 2.97 3.51
C ASN A 96 7.75 2.29 2.57
N VAL A 97 6.49 2.26 2.96
CA VAL A 97 5.46 1.51 2.22
C VAL A 97 4.24 2.37 1.97
N ILE A 98 3.76 2.36 0.73
CA ILE A 98 2.40 2.73 0.35
C ILE A 98 1.69 1.43 -0.02
N CYS A 99 0.45 1.21 0.43
CA CYS A 99 -0.31 0.03 0.07
C CYS A 99 -1.74 0.37 -0.32
N GLU A 100 -2.17 -0.15 -1.47
CA GLU A 100 -3.55 -0.03 -1.96
C GLU A 100 -4.56 -0.74 -1.05
N LYS A 101 -5.81 -0.28 -1.19
CA LYS A 101 -6.97 -0.88 -0.51
C LYS A 101 -7.42 -2.19 -1.22
N PRO A 102 -8.09 -3.09 -0.50
CA PRO A 102 -8.17 -3.18 0.95
C PRO A 102 -6.84 -3.64 1.56
N LEU A 103 -6.57 -3.18 2.77
CA LEU A 103 -5.30 -3.47 3.45
C LEU A 103 -5.09 -4.98 3.66
N THR A 104 -6.15 -5.68 4.03
CA THR A 104 -6.20 -7.13 4.21
C THR A 104 -7.64 -7.62 4.06
N GLY A 105 -7.82 -8.94 4.11
CA GLY A 105 -9.11 -9.61 4.02
C GLY A 105 -8.97 -11.07 4.39
N TYR A 106 -10.08 -11.80 4.33
CA TYR A 106 -10.07 -13.25 4.38
C TYR A 106 -10.12 -13.80 2.96
N PHE A 107 -9.12 -14.57 2.57
CA PHE A 107 -8.96 -15.10 1.20
C PHE A 107 -9.04 -16.61 1.12
N GLY A 108 -9.41 -17.27 2.21
CA GLY A 108 -9.49 -18.73 2.35
C GLY A 108 -8.24 -19.34 2.97
N GLU A 109 -8.41 -20.50 3.57
CA GLU A 109 -7.39 -21.42 4.03
C GLU A 109 -7.47 -22.70 3.18
N GLU A 110 -6.48 -23.58 3.24
CA GLU A 110 -6.38 -24.76 2.38
C GLU A 110 -7.58 -25.71 2.53
N GLU A 111 -8.12 -25.81 3.76
CA GLU A 111 -9.28 -26.62 4.09
C GLU A 111 -10.63 -25.99 3.75
N ASP A 112 -10.67 -24.72 3.35
CA ASP A 112 -11.93 -24.03 3.12
C ASP A 112 -12.57 -24.42 1.77
N LEU A 113 -13.85 -24.72 1.82
CA LEU A 113 -14.64 -25.00 0.63
C LEU A 113 -14.93 -23.72 -0.16
N THR A 114 -14.70 -23.79 -1.46
CA THR A 114 -15.01 -22.68 -2.39
C THR A 114 -16.44 -22.76 -2.92
N PRO A 115 -17.11 -21.64 -3.15
CA PRO A 115 -16.67 -20.26 -2.89
C PRO A 115 -16.73 -19.93 -1.39
N ILE A 116 -15.63 -19.41 -0.84
CA ILE A 116 -15.49 -19.12 0.60
C ILE A 116 -16.59 -18.22 1.15
N GLY A 117 -17.09 -17.29 0.34
CA GLY A 117 -18.16 -16.38 0.73
C GLY A 117 -19.48 -17.07 1.12
N LEU A 118 -19.71 -18.30 0.65
CA LEU A 118 -20.89 -19.11 0.96
C LEU A 118 -20.59 -20.20 2.00
N ASN A 119 -19.40 -20.78 1.97
CA ASN A 119 -19.07 -22.00 2.70
C ASN A 119 -18.29 -21.76 4.01
N VAL A 120 -17.74 -20.57 4.20
CA VAL A 120 -17.02 -20.23 5.45
C VAL A 120 -17.84 -19.28 6.29
N SER A 121 -17.93 -19.55 7.61
CA SER A 121 -18.70 -18.70 8.51
C SER A 121 -18.13 -17.28 8.57
N LYS A 122 -19.01 -16.29 8.64
CA LYS A 122 -18.59 -14.87 8.75
C LYS A 122 -17.81 -14.61 10.02
N THR A 123 -18.09 -15.34 11.08
CA THR A 123 -17.36 -15.26 12.36
C THR A 123 -15.91 -15.70 12.17
N LYS A 124 -15.65 -16.86 11.50
CA LYS A 124 -14.28 -17.31 11.18
C LYS A 124 -13.55 -16.25 10.35
N MET A 125 -14.19 -15.78 9.26
CA MET A 125 -13.58 -14.75 8.40
C MET A 125 -13.22 -13.50 9.20
N TYR A 126 -14.13 -13.00 10.03
CA TYR A 126 -13.93 -11.79 10.83
C TYR A 126 -12.78 -11.95 11.82
N SER A 127 -12.75 -13.07 12.57
CA SER A 127 -11.67 -13.34 13.52
C SER A 127 -10.30 -13.35 12.84
N LYS A 128 -10.19 -14.01 11.67
CA LYS A 128 -8.93 -14.08 10.92
C LYS A 128 -8.49 -12.71 10.39
N VAL A 129 -9.44 -11.88 9.96
CA VAL A 129 -9.12 -10.50 9.54
C VAL A 129 -8.61 -9.69 10.73
N LEU A 130 -9.22 -9.82 11.91
CA LEU A 130 -8.73 -9.13 13.12
C LEU A 130 -7.32 -9.59 13.53
N GLU A 131 -7.04 -10.89 13.50
CA GLU A 131 -5.70 -11.43 13.75
C GLU A 131 -4.66 -10.82 12.80
N ASN A 132 -4.97 -10.79 11.50
CA ASN A 132 -4.09 -10.18 10.50
C ASN A 132 -3.88 -8.67 10.73
N LEU A 133 -4.92 -7.93 11.10
CA LEU A 133 -4.83 -6.50 11.40
C LEU A 133 -3.98 -6.23 12.64
N GLU A 134 -4.14 -7.00 13.72
CA GLU A 134 -3.30 -6.86 14.92
C GLU A 134 -1.83 -7.21 14.62
N ARG A 135 -1.56 -8.24 13.81
CA ARG A 135 -0.21 -8.56 13.36
C ARG A 135 0.41 -7.41 12.56
N LEU A 136 -0.30 -6.87 11.56
CA LEU A 136 0.17 -5.73 10.78
C LEU A 136 0.40 -4.49 11.63
N LYS A 137 -0.52 -4.20 12.57
CA LYS A 137 -0.38 -3.09 13.50
C LYS A 137 0.91 -3.22 14.34
N ASN A 138 1.21 -4.42 14.84
CA ASN A 138 2.43 -4.66 15.60
C ASN A 138 3.68 -4.46 14.75
N ILE A 139 3.70 -4.98 13.51
CA ILE A 139 4.81 -4.79 12.57
C ILE A 139 5.04 -3.30 12.30
N VAL A 140 3.99 -2.58 11.93
CA VAL A 140 4.07 -1.13 11.65
C VAL A 140 4.52 -0.35 12.88
N SER A 141 4.02 -0.70 14.08
CA SER A 141 4.36 0.00 15.32
C SER A 141 5.81 -0.19 15.75
N ASN A 142 6.40 -1.34 15.43
CA ASN A 142 7.78 -1.67 15.74
C ASN A 142 8.79 -1.23 14.67
N SER A 143 8.31 -0.82 13.49
CA SER A 143 9.16 -0.31 12.42
C SER A 143 9.48 1.18 12.62
N ASP A 144 10.69 1.61 12.25
CA ASP A 144 11.08 3.02 12.12
C ASP A 144 10.64 3.63 10.78
N LYS A 145 10.15 2.80 9.84
CA LYS A 145 9.70 3.21 8.52
C LYS A 145 8.24 3.68 8.53
N LYS A 146 7.90 4.46 7.54
CA LYS A 146 6.54 4.98 7.36
C LYS A 146 5.72 3.96 6.57
N PHE A 147 4.48 3.80 7.00
CA PHE A 147 3.48 3.04 6.28
C PHE A 147 2.31 3.95 5.94
N MET A 148 1.88 3.97 4.69
CA MET A 148 0.72 4.72 4.19
C MET A 148 -0.29 3.77 3.57
N TYR A 149 -1.54 3.90 4.00
CA TYR A 149 -2.68 3.18 3.44
C TYR A 149 -3.39 4.07 2.43
N ALA A 150 -3.44 3.63 1.16
CA ALA A 150 -4.01 4.38 0.06
C ALA A 150 -5.54 4.27 0.03
N GLU A 151 -6.21 4.78 1.07
CA GLU A 151 -7.66 4.87 1.17
C GLU A 151 -8.12 6.28 0.78
N ASN A 152 -8.49 6.45 -0.49
CA ASN A 152 -8.81 7.75 -1.06
C ASN A 152 -10.15 8.34 -0.59
N PHE A 153 -11.13 7.51 -0.20
CA PHE A 153 -12.45 8.02 0.20
C PHE A 153 -12.41 8.89 1.46
N VAL A 154 -11.47 8.63 2.38
CA VAL A 154 -11.34 9.47 3.58
C VAL A 154 -10.93 10.91 3.28
N TYR A 155 -10.44 11.16 2.08
CA TYR A 155 -10.04 12.50 1.59
C TYR A 155 -11.02 13.08 0.58
N ALA A 156 -12.08 12.35 0.21
CA ALA A 156 -13.08 12.86 -0.72
C ALA A 156 -13.74 14.13 -0.13
N PRO A 157 -13.82 15.24 -0.88
CA PRO A 157 -14.39 16.48 -0.40
C PRO A 157 -15.81 16.33 0.17
N GLU A 158 -16.60 15.45 -0.42
CA GLU A 158 -17.97 15.14 0.02
C GLU A 158 -17.97 14.50 1.40
N VAL A 159 -17.08 13.54 1.65
CA VAL A 159 -16.93 12.86 2.95
C VAL A 159 -16.47 13.87 4.01
N ILE A 160 -15.49 14.70 3.67
CA ILE A 160 -15.00 15.76 4.58
C ILE A 160 -16.14 16.75 4.94
N ARG A 161 -16.94 17.18 3.95
CA ARG A 161 -18.08 18.05 4.17
C ARG A 161 -19.16 17.39 5.03
N CYS A 162 -19.50 16.11 4.77
CA CYS A 162 -20.45 15.37 5.61
C CYS A 162 -19.98 15.28 7.07
N LEU A 163 -18.72 14.97 7.31
CA LEU A 163 -18.14 14.93 8.66
C LEU A 163 -18.23 16.30 9.36
N GLN A 164 -17.97 17.39 8.64
CA GLN A 164 -18.11 18.76 9.17
C GLN A 164 -19.58 19.08 9.50
N PHE A 165 -20.52 18.71 8.63
CA PHE A 165 -21.97 18.95 8.82
C PHE A 165 -22.53 18.18 10.03
N CYS A 166 -22.05 16.96 10.27
CA CYS A 166 -22.45 16.15 11.41
C CYS A 166 -21.81 16.60 12.74
N GLY A 167 -21.11 17.74 12.78
CA GLY A 167 -20.41 18.22 13.98
C GLY A 167 -19.26 17.29 14.41
N LEU A 168 -18.96 16.30 13.59
CA LEU A 168 -17.82 15.39 13.76
C LEU A 168 -16.59 16.18 13.31
N ASN A 169 -15.93 16.83 14.29
CA ASN A 169 -14.74 17.62 14.03
C ASN A 169 -13.73 16.71 13.30
N SER A 170 -13.52 16.96 12.01
CA SER A 170 -12.64 16.18 11.12
C SER A 170 -11.26 15.95 11.77
N LYS A 171 -10.80 16.90 12.58
CA LYS A 171 -9.57 16.75 13.39
C LYS A 171 -9.70 15.68 14.49
N LYS A 172 -10.87 15.44 15.10
CA LYS A 172 -11.03 14.42 16.17
C LYS A 172 -11.30 13.02 15.59
N HIS A 173 -12.05 12.88 14.51
CA HIS A 173 -12.24 11.58 13.83
C HIS A 173 -11.07 11.20 12.94
N LEU A 174 -10.51 12.13 12.18
CA LEU A 174 -9.17 11.94 11.63
C LEU A 174 -8.16 11.64 12.76
N HIS A 175 -8.30 12.21 13.96
CA HIS A 175 -7.41 11.93 15.09
C HIS A 175 -7.70 10.59 15.79
N ALA A 176 -8.91 10.05 15.73
CA ALA A 176 -9.21 8.70 16.21
C ALA A 176 -8.79 7.65 15.18
N THR A 177 -9.05 7.86 13.90
CA THR A 177 -8.42 7.15 12.78
C THR A 177 -6.91 7.46 12.73
N LYS A 178 -6.51 8.69 13.02
CA LYS A 178 -5.14 9.13 13.23
C LYS A 178 -4.49 8.51 14.46
N LYS A 179 -5.12 8.34 15.61
CA LYS A 179 -4.53 7.63 16.75
C LYS A 179 -4.31 6.15 16.47
N PHE A 180 -5.14 5.55 15.66
CA PHE A 180 -4.99 4.17 15.20
C PHE A 180 -3.97 4.06 14.05
N LEU A 181 -3.93 5.05 13.15
CA LEU A 181 -3.07 5.08 11.95
C LEU A 181 -1.86 6.02 12.09
N LEU A 182 -1.86 6.99 12.98
CA LEU A 182 -1.01 8.20 12.92
C LEU A 182 -0.05 8.42 14.09
N ARG A 183 0.32 7.44 14.90
CA ARG A 183 1.60 7.65 15.58
C ARG A 183 2.79 7.56 14.62
N LYS A 184 2.60 7.06 13.40
CA LYS A 184 3.64 6.95 12.36
C LYS A 184 3.17 7.14 10.90
N PHE A 185 1.94 7.64 10.67
CA PHE A 185 1.44 7.88 9.32
C PHE A 185 1.52 9.36 8.95
N TRP A 186 2.20 9.68 7.87
CA TRP A 186 2.15 10.97 7.20
C TRP A 186 1.19 10.89 6.02
N LEU A 187 0.28 11.84 5.99
CA LEU A 187 -0.60 12.14 4.88
C LEU A 187 0.10 13.18 4.00
N ILE A 188 0.23 12.83 2.73
CA ILE A 188 0.51 13.82 1.66
C ILE A 188 -0.81 14.51 1.30
#